data_f7cc7ccfb4c4f78d0c05d19b12712f45
#
_entry.id   f7cc7ccfb4c4f78d0c05d19b12712f45
#
_cell.length_a   1.000
_cell.length_b   1.000
_cell.length_c   1.000
_cell.angle_alpha   90.00
_cell.angle_beta   90.00
_cell.angle_gamma   90.00
#
_symmetry.space_group_name_H-M   'P 1'
#
loop_
_entity.id
_entity.type
_entity.pdbx_description
1 polymer ?
#
loop_
_entity_poly.entity_id
_entity_poly.type
_entity_poly.pdbx_seq_one_letter_code
_entity_poly.pdbx_strand_id
1 'polypeptide(L)'
;MSVYGMGSMFSSTDEQLDNFINEGFVCIGWKQNQKPELYTILSNIKVGDIIYVKALPFNSKSMKIKAVAIVIEKLKNKNTHKGYEDCENEIGVKWISTNNNKSINVDDSSLNKRKESVFVETNCEYIKRIINLI
;
A
#
# COMPACT_ATOMS: atom_id res chain seq x y z
N MET A 1 -5.86 -12.96 9.17
CA MET A 1 -4.94 -12.25 8.26
C MET A 1 -5.76 -11.52 7.20
N SER A 2 -5.52 -10.25 7.07
CA SER A 2 -6.15 -9.42 6.04
C SER A 2 -5.12 -8.95 5.02
N VAL A 3 -5.59 -8.57 3.84
CA VAL A 3 -4.75 -8.07 2.75
C VAL A 3 -5.17 -6.65 2.42
N TYR A 4 -4.20 -5.77 2.31
CA TYR A 4 -4.42 -4.35 2.01
C TYR A 4 -3.64 -3.95 0.77
N GLY A 5 -4.26 -3.13 -0.06
CA GLY A 5 -3.58 -2.48 -1.17
C GLY A 5 -3.18 -1.06 -0.78
N MET A 6 -2.01 -0.63 -1.23
CA MET A 6 -1.49 0.69 -0.90
C MET A 6 -0.72 1.27 -2.08
N GLY A 7 -0.91 2.56 -2.35
CA GLY A 7 -0.10 3.28 -3.32
C GLY A 7 1.21 3.76 -2.72
N SER A 8 2.22 3.92 -3.56
CA SER A 8 3.51 4.46 -3.15
C SER A 8 3.85 5.78 -3.83
N MET A 9 2.99 6.24 -4.73
CA MET A 9 3.17 7.52 -5.42
C MET A 9 2.49 8.64 -4.63
N PHE A 10 3.28 9.55 -4.10
CA PHE A 10 2.78 10.75 -3.42
C PHE A 10 2.70 11.85 -4.47
N SER A 11 1.53 12.46 -4.65
CA SER A 11 1.26 13.28 -5.82
C SER A 11 1.46 12.50 -7.13
N SER A 12 1.41 13.14 -8.27
CA SER A 12 1.53 12.46 -9.56
C SER A 12 2.97 12.11 -9.95
N THR A 13 3.97 12.55 -9.21
CA THR A 13 5.37 12.47 -9.63
C THR A 13 6.35 11.99 -8.53
N ASP A 14 5.89 11.78 -7.31
CA ASP A 14 6.76 11.49 -6.18
C ASP A 14 6.65 10.02 -5.76
N GLU A 15 7.43 9.16 -6.42
CA GLU A 15 7.46 7.72 -6.14
C GLU A 15 8.28 7.44 -4.88
N GLN A 16 7.68 6.75 -3.90
CA GLN A 16 8.26 6.45 -2.60
C GLN A 16 8.68 5.00 -2.40
N LEU A 17 8.48 4.14 -3.41
CA LEU A 17 8.69 2.69 -3.23
C LEU A 17 10.11 2.33 -2.79
N ASP A 18 11.13 2.95 -3.40
CA ASP A 18 12.52 2.66 -3.03
C ASP A 18 12.79 2.99 -1.57
N ASN A 19 12.22 4.08 -1.10
CA ASN A 19 12.35 4.49 0.29
C ASN A 19 11.63 3.52 1.22
N PHE A 20 10.43 3.08 0.86
CA PHE A 20 9.68 2.06 1.60
C PHE A 20 10.51 0.78 1.73
N ILE A 21 11.11 0.34 0.64
CA ILE A 21 11.91 -0.89 0.64
C ILE A 21 13.17 -0.71 1.49
N ASN A 22 13.89 0.40 1.33
CA ASN A 22 15.14 0.64 2.03
C ASN A 22 14.95 0.81 3.53
N GLU A 23 13.84 1.42 3.96
CA GLU A 23 13.59 1.75 5.37
C GLU A 23 12.66 0.75 6.07
N GLY A 24 12.04 -0.17 5.35
CA GLY A 24 11.18 -1.21 5.93
C GLY A 24 9.86 -0.70 6.49
N PHE A 25 9.22 0.22 5.80
CA PHE A 25 7.92 0.76 6.22
C PHE A 25 7.06 1.12 5.01
N VAL A 26 5.78 1.39 5.29
CA VAL A 26 4.85 1.99 4.34
C VAL A 26 4.08 3.13 5.02
N CYS A 27 3.68 4.12 4.25
CA CYS A 27 2.84 5.21 4.71
C CYS A 27 2.02 5.77 3.54
N ILE A 28 1.09 6.67 3.84
CA ILE A 28 0.35 7.41 2.81
C ILE A 28 0.76 8.87 2.83
N GLY A 29 0.66 9.54 1.68
CA GLY A 29 1.03 10.95 1.54
C GLY A 29 0.02 11.93 2.10
N TRP A 30 -1.08 11.44 2.67
CA TRP A 30 -2.12 12.27 3.28
C TRP A 30 -1.91 12.35 4.78
N LYS A 31 -2.09 13.54 5.35
CA LYS A 31 -2.11 13.70 6.81
C LYS A 31 -3.46 13.27 7.37
N GLN A 32 -3.49 12.91 8.65
CA GLN A 32 -4.70 12.42 9.29
C GLN A 32 -5.86 13.42 9.22
N ASN A 33 -5.58 14.71 9.36
CA ASN A 33 -6.60 15.75 9.27
C ASN A 33 -7.12 15.98 7.84
N GLN A 34 -6.37 15.55 6.83
CA GLN A 34 -6.76 15.67 5.42
C GLN A 34 -7.68 14.54 4.98
N LYS A 35 -7.38 13.32 5.43
CA LYS A 35 -8.08 12.09 5.02
C LYS A 35 -8.26 11.15 6.21
N PRO A 36 -9.08 11.54 7.20
CA PRO A 36 -9.26 10.71 8.41
C PRO A 36 -9.81 9.33 8.12
N GLU A 37 -10.62 9.16 7.07
CA GLU A 37 -11.16 7.87 6.67
C GLU A 37 -10.06 6.86 6.28
N LEU A 38 -8.98 7.32 5.68
CA LEU A 38 -7.84 6.46 5.33
C LEU A 38 -7.08 6.02 6.58
N TYR A 39 -6.99 6.88 7.58
CA TYR A 39 -6.32 6.54 8.83
C TYR A 39 -7.14 5.57 9.67
N THR A 40 -8.46 5.54 9.51
CA THR A 40 -9.29 4.47 10.08
C THR A 40 -8.88 3.11 9.52
N ILE A 41 -8.65 3.03 8.22
CA ILE A 41 -8.17 1.79 7.58
C ILE A 41 -6.78 1.43 8.10
N LEU A 42 -5.85 2.39 8.10
CA LEU A 42 -4.48 2.16 8.58
C LEU A 42 -4.44 1.66 10.02
N SER A 43 -5.32 2.19 10.88
CA SER A 43 -5.39 1.80 12.30
C SER A 43 -5.85 0.36 12.48
N ASN A 44 -6.55 -0.22 11.52
CA ASN A 44 -7.04 -1.59 11.59
C ASN A 44 -6.03 -2.62 11.06
N ILE A 45 -4.94 -2.17 10.46
CA ILE A 45 -3.89 -3.06 9.96
C ILE A 45 -3.12 -3.62 11.15
N LYS A 46 -2.93 -4.93 11.17
CA LYS A 46 -2.34 -5.66 12.31
C LYS A 46 -1.07 -6.37 11.89
N VAL A 47 -0.22 -6.65 12.88
CA VAL A 47 0.95 -7.51 12.68
C VAL A 47 0.49 -8.86 12.11
N GLY A 48 1.16 -9.31 11.03
CA GLY A 48 0.81 -10.52 10.30
C GLY A 48 -0.08 -10.30 9.10
N ASP A 49 -0.67 -9.12 8.94
CA ASP A 49 -1.41 -8.76 7.73
C ASP A 49 -0.46 -8.56 6.55
N ILE A 50 -0.99 -8.64 5.35
CA ILE A 50 -0.24 -8.46 4.11
C ILE A 50 -0.59 -7.11 3.50
N ILE A 51 0.43 -6.40 3.06
CA ILE A 51 0.29 -5.16 2.27
C ILE A 51 0.95 -5.39 0.92
N TYR A 52 0.21 -5.12 -0.15
CA TYR A 52 0.80 -5.06 -1.47
C TYR A 52 0.81 -3.61 -1.97
N VAL A 53 1.91 -3.23 -2.61
CA VAL A 53 2.05 -1.91 -3.22
C VAL A 53 1.62 -2.00 -4.67
N LYS A 54 0.70 -1.15 -5.04
CA LYS A 54 0.07 -1.16 -6.37
C LYS A 54 0.32 0.14 -7.12
N ALA A 55 0.21 0.05 -8.44
CA ALA A 55 0.04 1.20 -9.32
C ALA A 55 -1.12 0.93 -10.24
N LEU A 56 -2.04 1.88 -10.32
CA LEU A 56 -3.17 1.83 -11.23
C LEU A 56 -3.16 3.12 -12.04
N PRO A 57 -2.55 3.11 -13.23
CA PRO A 57 -2.46 4.32 -14.06
C PRO A 57 -3.83 4.87 -14.44
N PHE A 58 -3.89 6.17 -14.66
CA PHE A 58 -5.09 6.86 -15.10
C PHE A 58 -5.63 6.23 -16.37
N ASN A 59 -6.94 6.02 -16.46
CA ASN A 59 -7.62 5.37 -17.56
C ASN A 59 -7.22 3.92 -17.82
N SER A 60 -6.53 3.27 -16.88
CA SER A 60 -6.17 1.86 -17.00
C SER A 60 -7.03 1.02 -16.06
N LYS A 61 -7.31 -0.22 -16.46
CA LYS A 61 -7.91 -1.26 -15.62
C LYS A 61 -6.88 -2.31 -15.23
N SER A 62 -5.64 -2.13 -15.62
CA SER A 62 -4.55 -3.04 -15.29
C SER A 62 -3.80 -2.52 -14.09
N MET A 63 -4.01 -3.15 -12.93
CA MET A 63 -3.33 -2.82 -11.68
C MET A 63 -2.01 -3.58 -11.59
N LYS A 64 -0.92 -2.85 -11.52
CA LYS A 64 0.41 -3.45 -11.35
C LYS A 64 0.66 -3.69 -9.86
N ILE A 65 1.16 -4.87 -9.52
CA ILE A 65 1.63 -5.20 -8.17
C ILE A 65 3.13 -4.99 -8.16
N LYS A 66 3.59 -3.99 -7.44
CA LYS A 66 5.01 -3.63 -7.40
C LYS A 66 5.79 -4.40 -6.35
N ALA A 67 5.19 -4.62 -5.20
CA ALA A 67 5.86 -5.28 -4.08
C ALA A 67 4.82 -5.83 -3.10
N VAL A 68 5.23 -6.81 -2.31
CA VAL A 68 4.38 -7.42 -1.27
C VAL A 68 5.19 -7.53 0.01
N ALA A 69 4.55 -7.19 1.13
CA ALA A 69 5.18 -7.21 2.44
C ALA A 69 4.25 -7.79 3.50
N ILE A 70 4.83 -8.25 4.59
CA ILE A 70 4.08 -8.63 5.80
C ILE A 70 4.28 -7.54 6.86
N VAL A 71 3.20 -7.21 7.56
CA VAL A 71 3.23 -6.20 8.63
C VAL A 71 3.92 -6.77 9.86
N ILE A 72 4.91 -6.04 10.37
CA ILE A 72 5.64 -6.41 11.58
C ILE A 72 5.46 -5.43 12.73
N GLU A 73 4.99 -4.20 12.44
CA GLU A 73 4.66 -3.20 13.46
C GLU A 73 3.40 -2.44 13.06
N LYS A 74 2.51 -2.20 14.01
CA LYS A 74 1.29 -1.43 13.79
C LYS A 74 1.61 0.03 13.49
N LEU A 75 0.60 0.74 12.97
CA LEU A 75 0.69 2.19 12.73
C LEU A 75 1.20 2.93 13.96
N LYS A 76 2.21 3.75 13.76
CA LYS A 76 2.81 4.58 14.82
C LYS A 76 3.32 5.89 14.24
N ASN A 77 3.38 6.91 15.09
CA ASN A 77 3.96 8.18 14.72
C ASN A 77 5.50 8.07 14.77
N LYS A 78 6.16 8.32 13.64
CA LYS A 78 7.61 8.37 13.57
C LYS A 78 8.06 9.55 12.75
N ASN A 79 8.68 10.52 13.40
CA ASN A 79 9.21 11.72 12.76
C ASN A 79 10.69 11.58 12.38
N THR A 80 11.19 10.36 12.20
CA THR A 80 12.64 10.11 12.13
C THR A 80 13.17 9.81 10.73
N HIS A 81 12.32 9.70 9.71
CA HIS A 81 12.78 9.42 8.35
C HIS A 81 13.06 10.70 7.61
N LYS A 82 14.32 10.94 7.35
CA LYS A 82 14.77 12.11 6.56
C LYS A 82 14.19 12.02 5.14
N GLY A 83 13.58 13.09 4.68
CA GLY A 83 13.04 13.18 3.34
C GLY A 83 11.57 12.80 3.21
N TYR A 84 10.90 12.47 4.31
CA TYR A 84 9.47 12.10 4.31
C TYR A 84 8.63 13.08 5.11
N GLU A 85 8.61 14.32 4.68
CA GLU A 85 7.81 15.36 5.33
C GLU A 85 6.31 15.04 5.29
N ASP A 86 5.87 14.28 4.27
CA ASP A 86 4.47 13.93 4.09
C ASP A 86 4.05 12.64 4.81
N CYS A 87 4.99 11.94 5.42
CA CYS A 87 4.76 10.68 6.12
C CYS A 87 4.59 10.94 7.61
N GLU A 88 3.36 11.22 8.03
CA GLU A 88 3.06 11.55 9.43
C GLU A 88 3.12 10.32 10.34
N ASN A 89 2.60 9.20 9.86
CA ASN A 89 2.57 7.92 10.57
C ASN A 89 3.02 6.81 9.63
N GLU A 90 3.59 5.75 10.18
CA GLU A 90 4.11 4.65 9.38
C GLU A 90 3.73 3.29 9.94
N ILE A 91 3.70 2.29 9.07
CA ILE A 91 3.50 0.88 9.42
C ILE A 91 4.80 0.15 9.07
N GLY A 92 5.39 -0.53 10.05
CA GLY A 92 6.60 -1.31 9.84
C GLY A 92 6.29 -2.61 9.09
N VAL A 93 7.07 -2.90 8.07
CA VAL A 93 6.88 -4.09 7.24
C VAL A 93 8.19 -4.81 6.97
N LYS A 94 8.07 -6.10 6.67
CA LYS A 94 9.14 -6.91 6.10
C LYS A 94 8.77 -7.21 4.65
N TRP A 95 9.60 -6.78 3.73
CA TRP A 95 9.39 -7.01 2.31
C TRP A 95 9.64 -8.47 1.97
N ILE A 96 8.68 -9.10 1.31
CA ILE A 96 8.74 -10.51 0.92
C ILE A 96 9.04 -10.62 -0.57
N SER A 97 8.44 -9.76 -1.38
CA SER A 97 8.60 -9.78 -2.83
C SER A 97 8.68 -8.34 -3.33
N THR A 98 9.71 -8.05 -4.12
CA THR A 98 9.94 -6.74 -4.72
C THR A 98 10.21 -6.89 -6.21
N ASN A 99 10.16 -5.78 -6.96
CA ASN A 99 10.42 -5.78 -8.40
C ASN A 99 9.47 -6.70 -9.20
N ASN A 100 8.22 -6.77 -8.79
CA ASN A 100 7.23 -7.55 -9.49
C ASN A 100 6.76 -6.86 -10.78
N ASN A 101 6.52 -7.66 -11.82
CA ASN A 101 5.92 -7.20 -13.07
C ASN A 101 4.49 -7.72 -13.25
N LYS A 102 3.89 -8.27 -12.21
CA LYS A 102 2.56 -8.85 -12.27
C LYS A 102 1.50 -7.76 -12.37
N SER A 103 0.52 -7.98 -13.25
CA SER A 103 -0.64 -7.10 -13.38
C SER A 103 -1.92 -7.89 -13.22
N ILE A 104 -2.94 -7.24 -12.65
CA ILE A 104 -4.27 -7.80 -12.44
C ILE A 104 -5.27 -6.88 -13.12
N ASN A 105 -6.13 -7.42 -13.98
CA ASN A 105 -7.22 -6.68 -14.56
C ASN A 105 -8.30 -6.46 -13.50
N VAL A 106 -8.62 -5.19 -13.24
CA VAL A 106 -9.57 -4.79 -12.20
C VAL A 106 -10.96 -4.65 -12.80
N ASP A 107 -11.96 -5.22 -12.15
CA ASP A 107 -13.35 -5.10 -12.56
C ASP A 107 -13.84 -3.66 -12.45
N ASP A 108 -14.69 -3.23 -13.39
CA ASP A 108 -15.24 -1.88 -13.41
C ASP A 108 -15.93 -1.52 -12.09
N SER A 109 -16.65 -2.47 -11.49
CA SER A 109 -17.40 -2.25 -10.25
C SER A 109 -16.52 -1.93 -9.04
N SER A 110 -15.23 -2.28 -9.08
CA SER A 110 -14.30 -2.10 -7.97
C SER A 110 -13.10 -1.20 -8.31
N LEU A 111 -13.14 -0.58 -9.49
CA LEU A 111 -12.00 0.21 -10.00
C LEU A 111 -11.70 1.42 -9.10
N ASN A 112 -12.72 2.14 -8.67
CA ASN A 112 -12.55 3.34 -7.84
C ASN A 112 -11.91 3.01 -6.49
N LYS A 113 -12.28 1.89 -5.87
CA LYS A 113 -11.68 1.44 -4.62
C LYS A 113 -10.17 1.26 -4.75
N ARG A 114 -9.73 0.68 -5.86
CA ARG A 114 -8.30 0.39 -6.08
C ARG A 114 -7.47 1.58 -6.52
N LYS A 115 -8.11 2.72 -6.73
CA LYS A 115 -7.43 4.01 -6.93
C LYS A 115 -7.14 4.72 -5.61
N GLU A 116 -7.73 4.27 -4.50
CA GLU A 116 -7.50 4.86 -3.18
C GLU A 116 -6.05 4.62 -2.72
N SER A 117 -5.57 5.50 -1.86
CA SER A 117 -4.21 5.41 -1.31
C SER A 117 -4.01 4.17 -0.45
N VAL A 118 -5.05 3.72 0.24
CA VAL A 118 -5.07 2.47 1.00
C VAL A 118 -6.50 1.92 1.00
N PHE A 119 -6.61 0.61 0.92
CA PHE A 119 -7.92 -0.07 0.96
C PHE A 119 -7.75 -1.51 1.42
N VAL A 120 -8.84 -2.08 1.94
CA VAL A 120 -8.90 -3.52 2.26
C VAL A 120 -9.16 -4.29 0.97
N GLU A 121 -8.32 -5.28 0.68
CA GLU A 121 -8.54 -6.16 -0.46
C GLU A 121 -9.44 -7.32 -0.04
N THR A 122 -10.59 -7.44 -0.66
CA THR A 122 -11.58 -8.47 -0.36
C THR A 122 -11.83 -9.44 -1.51
N ASN A 123 -11.26 -9.20 -2.69
CA ASN A 123 -11.43 -10.08 -3.83
C ASN A 123 -10.53 -11.30 -3.70
N CYS A 124 -11.13 -12.48 -3.55
CA CYS A 124 -10.40 -13.73 -3.33
C CYS A 124 -9.43 -14.07 -4.46
N GLU A 125 -9.80 -13.80 -5.71
CA GLU A 125 -8.92 -14.06 -6.85
C GLU A 125 -7.69 -13.16 -6.83
N TYR A 126 -7.87 -11.90 -6.49
CA TYR A 126 -6.74 -10.96 -6.40
C TYR A 126 -5.84 -11.33 -5.23
N ILE A 127 -6.41 -11.66 -4.08
CA ILE A 127 -5.65 -12.12 -2.90
C ILE A 127 -4.81 -13.35 -3.26
N LYS A 128 -5.39 -14.32 -3.96
CA LYS A 128 -4.69 -15.52 -4.39
C LYS A 128 -3.49 -15.19 -5.27
N ARG A 129 -3.66 -14.28 -6.22
CA ARG A 129 -2.57 -13.85 -7.10
C ARG A 129 -1.47 -13.12 -6.34
N ILE A 130 -1.85 -12.31 -5.37
CA ILE A 130 -0.89 -11.57 -4.53
C ILE A 130 -0.10 -12.55 -3.67
N ILE A 131 -0.76 -13.51 -3.04
CA ILE A 131 -0.11 -14.53 -2.21
C ILE A 131 0.85 -15.37 -3.05
N ASN A 132 0.52 -15.67 -4.29
CA ASN A 132 1.38 -16.44 -5.19
C ASN A 132 2.67 -15.71 -5.59
N LEU A 133 2.78 -14.41 -5.28
CA LEU A 133 4.03 -13.64 -5.49
C LEU A 133 5.01 -13.77 -4.32
N ILE A 134 4.57 -14.37 -3.22
CA ILE A 134 5.39 -14.51 -2.01
C ILE A 134 6.34 -15.73 -2.10
#